data_00d00b3b0c1a847242a2cd8c415126af
#
_entry.id   00d00b3b0c1a847242a2cd8c415126af
#
_cell.length_a   1.000
_cell.length_b   1.000
_cell.length_c   1.000
_cell.angle_alpha   90.00
_cell.angle_beta   90.00
_cell.angle_gamma   90.00
#
_symmetry.space_group_name_H-M   'P 1'
#
loop_
_entity.id
_entity.type
_entity.pdbx_description
1 polymer ?
#
loop_
_entity_poly.entity_id
_entity_poly.type
_entity_poly.pdbx_seq_one_letter_code
_entity_poly.pdbx_strand_id
1 'polypeptide(L)'
;FYVVRRDGSAVGMGGVRRTNDGASEMKRVFVRPDQRGGGLGATIVRRLISDATSFGYSSMRLDSGPFMTSAHRLYEAEGFRDRPIYDGAEVPSELHQDWRFMECSLQ
;
A
#
# COMPACT_ATOMS: atom_id res chain seq x y z
N PHE A 1 9.87 6.71 2.69
CA PHE A 1 10.15 5.27 2.76
C PHE A 1 10.53 4.89 4.18
N TYR A 2 9.92 3.85 4.73
CA TYR A 2 10.15 3.40 6.10
C TYR A 2 10.67 1.99 6.14
N VAL A 3 11.60 1.75 7.04
CA VAL A 3 12.01 0.40 7.43
C VAL A 3 11.71 0.27 8.92
N VAL A 4 10.97 -0.78 9.28
CA VAL A 4 10.67 -1.09 10.67
C VAL A 4 11.71 -2.10 11.15
N ARG A 5 12.34 -1.79 12.29
CA ARG A 5 13.36 -2.66 12.88
C ARG A 5 12.89 -3.18 14.23
N ARG A 6 13.27 -4.40 14.53
CA ARG A 6 13.07 -5.02 15.84
C ARG A 6 14.34 -5.78 16.21
N ASP A 7 14.91 -5.45 17.36
CA ASP A 7 16.17 -6.04 17.82
C ASP A 7 17.29 -5.92 16.76
N GLY A 8 17.36 -4.79 16.07
CA GLY A 8 18.37 -4.51 15.06
C GLY A 8 18.10 -5.11 13.69
N SER A 9 17.07 -5.94 13.54
CA SER A 9 16.72 -6.57 12.25
C SER A 9 15.57 -5.84 11.58
N ALA A 10 15.66 -5.69 10.25
CA ALA A 10 14.57 -5.15 9.45
C ALA A 10 13.45 -6.20 9.37
N VAL A 11 12.24 -5.85 9.83
CA VAL A 11 11.11 -6.77 9.89
C VAL A 11 9.95 -6.35 8.99
N GLY A 12 9.95 -5.12 8.51
CA GLY A 12 8.92 -4.63 7.61
C GLY A 12 9.35 -3.34 6.91
N MET A 13 8.64 -2.98 5.87
CA MET A 13 8.92 -1.74 5.13
C MET A 13 7.69 -1.27 4.36
N GLY A 14 7.72 -0.03 3.92
CA GLY A 14 6.74 0.55 3.03
C GLY A 14 7.10 1.95 2.62
N GLY A 15 6.55 2.43 1.52
CA GLY A 15 6.83 3.74 1.00
C GLY A 15 5.65 4.37 0.29
N VAL A 16 5.77 5.67 0.02
CA VAL A 16 4.78 6.47 -0.71
C VAL A 16 5.50 7.18 -1.84
N ARG A 17 4.89 7.17 -3.02
CA ARG A 17 5.36 8.00 -4.13
C ARG A 17 4.19 8.79 -4.72
N ARG A 18 4.51 9.85 -5.45
CA ARG A 18 3.52 10.63 -6.20
C ARG A 18 3.20 9.92 -7.52
N THR A 19 1.92 9.84 -7.86
CA THR A 19 1.48 9.35 -9.18
C THR A 19 1.57 10.45 -10.23
N ASN A 20 1.44 10.07 -11.52
CA ASN A 20 1.51 11.03 -12.62
C ASN A 20 0.41 12.10 -12.55
N ASP A 21 -0.74 11.77 -12.00
CA ASP A 21 -1.87 12.69 -11.87
C ASP A 21 -1.98 13.36 -10.49
N GLY A 22 -0.93 13.26 -9.69
CA GLY A 22 -0.84 13.99 -8.42
C GLY A 22 -1.46 13.32 -7.21
N ALA A 23 -1.88 12.08 -7.30
CA ALA A 23 -2.27 11.28 -6.14
C ALA A 23 -1.04 10.67 -5.48
N SER A 24 -1.19 10.09 -4.30
CA SER A 24 -0.16 9.28 -3.67
C SER A 24 -0.36 7.81 -4.01
N GLU A 25 0.70 7.04 -3.98
CA GLU A 25 0.68 5.61 -4.21
C GLU A 25 1.50 4.90 -3.15
N MET A 26 0.90 3.89 -2.53
CA MET A 26 1.59 3.04 -1.56
C MET A 26 2.41 2.00 -2.32
N LYS A 27 3.69 1.88 -1.97
CA LYS A 27 4.62 0.98 -2.64
C LYS A 27 5.41 0.14 -1.64
N ARG A 28 5.73 -1.07 -2.06
CA ARG A 28 6.68 -1.95 -1.38
C ARG A 28 6.35 -2.21 0.08
N VAL A 29 5.05 -2.31 0.40
CA VAL A 29 4.64 -2.73 1.73
C VAL A 29 4.97 -4.21 1.89
N PHE A 30 5.79 -4.51 2.88
CA PHE A 30 6.26 -5.86 3.14
C PHE A 30 6.46 -6.07 4.63
N VAL A 31 6.05 -7.23 5.11
CA VAL A 31 6.33 -7.68 6.48
C VAL A 31 7.01 -9.04 6.37
N ARG A 32 8.13 -9.19 7.05
CA ARG A 32 8.87 -10.45 7.06
C ARG A 32 7.95 -11.58 7.52
N PRO A 33 7.95 -12.77 6.86
CA PRO A 33 6.98 -13.83 7.15
C PRO A 33 6.91 -14.25 8.62
N ASP A 34 8.03 -14.26 9.33
CA ASP A 34 8.09 -14.65 10.75
C ASP A 34 7.56 -13.55 11.68
N GLN A 35 7.23 -12.36 11.16
CA GLN A 35 6.69 -11.23 11.91
C GLN A 35 5.24 -10.92 11.54
N ARG A 36 4.63 -11.75 10.72
CA ARG A 36 3.22 -11.57 10.30
C ARG A 36 2.27 -12.02 11.40
N GLY A 37 1.04 -11.47 11.36
CA GLY A 37 0.01 -11.80 12.34
C GLY A 37 0.02 -10.94 13.59
N GLY A 38 1.02 -10.08 13.78
CA GLY A 38 1.14 -9.20 14.94
C GLY A 38 0.67 -7.76 14.73
N GLY A 39 0.01 -7.47 13.63
CA GLY A 39 -0.50 -6.11 13.34
C GLY A 39 0.52 -5.16 12.73
N LEU A 40 1.72 -5.63 12.40
CA LEU A 40 2.77 -4.76 11.85
C LEU A 40 2.39 -4.20 10.49
N GLY A 41 1.74 -5.00 9.63
CA GLY A 41 1.25 -4.54 8.33
C GLY A 41 0.27 -3.38 8.47
N ALA A 42 -0.69 -3.50 9.39
CA ALA A 42 -1.64 -2.42 9.67
C ALA A 42 -0.93 -1.15 10.17
N THR A 43 0.06 -1.31 11.03
CA THR A 43 0.85 -0.18 11.55
C THR A 43 1.56 0.54 10.40
N ILE A 44 2.19 -0.20 9.49
CA ILE A 44 2.88 0.39 8.34
C ILE A 44 1.88 1.13 7.44
N VAL A 45 0.78 0.49 7.07
CA VAL A 45 -0.24 1.08 6.19
C VAL A 45 -0.79 2.38 6.79
N ARG A 46 -1.14 2.37 8.07
CA ARG A 46 -1.65 3.56 8.76
C ARG A 46 -0.63 4.68 8.79
N ARG A 47 0.64 4.36 8.98
CA ARG A 47 1.71 5.36 8.96
C ARG A 47 1.84 6.00 7.57
N LEU A 48 1.77 5.21 6.51
CA LEU A 48 1.86 5.72 5.14
C LEU A 48 0.64 6.60 4.80
N ILE A 49 -0.55 6.20 5.24
CA ILE A 49 -1.76 7.01 5.08
C ILE A 49 -1.60 8.35 5.81
N SER A 50 -1.13 8.33 7.05
CA SER A 50 -0.89 9.54 7.85
C SER A 50 0.10 10.47 7.17
N ASP A 51 1.19 9.92 6.65
CA ASP A 51 2.21 10.73 5.97
C ASP A 51 1.67 11.35 4.69
N ALA A 52 0.95 10.60 3.88
CA ALA A 52 0.35 11.12 2.65
C ALA A 52 -0.63 12.25 2.95
N THR A 53 -1.43 12.09 4.01
CA THR A 53 -2.36 13.12 4.47
C THR A 53 -1.60 14.39 4.88
N SER A 54 -0.52 14.23 5.64
CA SER A 54 0.33 15.35 6.09
C SER A 54 1.00 16.06 4.93
N PHE A 55 1.35 15.34 3.85
CA PHE A 55 1.92 15.95 2.65
C PHE A 55 0.89 16.64 1.76
N GLY A 56 -0.39 16.56 2.11
CA GLY A 56 -1.46 17.25 1.38
C GLY A 56 -2.11 16.46 0.26
N TYR A 57 -1.83 15.17 0.14
CA TYR A 57 -2.51 14.34 -0.85
C TYR A 57 -3.96 14.10 -0.43
N SER A 58 -4.87 14.07 -1.40
CA SER A 58 -6.30 13.84 -1.16
C SER A 58 -6.70 12.37 -1.34
N SER A 59 -5.85 11.56 -1.93
CA SER A 59 -6.11 10.14 -2.14
C SER A 59 -4.81 9.33 -2.15
N MET A 60 -4.94 8.05 -1.84
CA MET A 60 -3.83 7.09 -1.90
C MET A 60 -4.28 5.88 -2.69
N ARG A 61 -3.43 5.44 -3.61
CA ARG A 61 -3.66 4.30 -4.48
C ARG A 61 -2.66 3.19 -4.19
N LEU A 62 -3.00 1.99 -4.62
CA LEU A 62 -2.09 0.85 -4.59
C LEU A 62 -2.47 -0.13 -5.69
N ASP A 63 -1.53 -1.01 -6.03
CA ASP A 63 -1.83 -2.21 -6.81
C ASP A 63 -1.40 -3.43 -6.02
N SER A 64 -2.07 -4.56 -6.25
CA SER A 64 -1.81 -5.79 -5.50
C SER A 64 -2.13 -7.02 -6.34
N GLY A 65 -1.26 -8.03 -6.26
CA GLY A 65 -1.46 -9.28 -6.97
C GLY A 65 -2.63 -10.09 -6.42
N PRO A 66 -3.25 -10.94 -7.24
CA PRO A 66 -4.45 -11.68 -6.85
C PRO A 66 -4.22 -12.69 -5.72
N PHE A 67 -2.97 -13.10 -5.51
CA PHE A 67 -2.60 -14.06 -4.47
C PHE A 67 -2.40 -13.43 -3.08
N MET A 68 -2.46 -12.10 -2.98
CA MET A 68 -2.16 -11.38 -1.73
C MET A 68 -3.44 -11.11 -0.92
N THR A 69 -4.18 -12.18 -0.59
CA THR A 69 -5.51 -12.06 0.03
C THR A 69 -5.49 -11.43 1.41
N SER A 70 -4.49 -11.73 2.23
CA SER A 70 -4.37 -11.11 3.57
C SER A 70 -4.13 -9.60 3.47
N ALA A 71 -3.30 -9.19 2.50
CA ALA A 71 -3.06 -7.77 2.24
C ALA A 71 -4.35 -7.08 1.77
N HIS A 72 -5.14 -7.72 0.91
CA HIS A 72 -6.41 -7.16 0.45
C HIS A 72 -7.36 -6.88 1.60
N ARG A 73 -7.47 -7.81 2.55
CA ARG A 73 -8.31 -7.62 3.74
C ARG A 73 -7.84 -6.44 4.57
N LEU A 74 -6.53 -6.31 4.74
CA LEU A 74 -5.93 -5.19 5.46
C LEU A 74 -6.27 -3.86 4.76
N TYR A 75 -6.08 -3.78 3.45
CA TYR A 75 -6.37 -2.56 2.70
C TYR A 75 -7.85 -2.19 2.78
N GLU A 76 -8.74 -3.15 2.62
CA GLU A 76 -10.18 -2.92 2.74
C GLU A 76 -10.55 -2.40 4.14
N ALA A 77 -9.96 -2.97 5.18
CA ALA A 77 -10.18 -2.53 6.56
C ALA A 77 -9.71 -1.09 6.79
N GLU A 78 -8.69 -0.64 6.07
CA GLU A 78 -8.18 0.73 6.17
C GLU A 78 -8.85 1.70 5.20
N GLY A 79 -9.90 1.28 4.51
CA GLY A 79 -10.73 2.17 3.69
C GLY A 79 -10.44 2.14 2.19
N PHE A 80 -9.54 1.28 1.75
CA PHE A 80 -9.28 1.13 0.31
C PHE A 80 -10.44 0.41 -0.38
N ARG A 81 -10.76 0.86 -1.60
CA ARG A 81 -11.81 0.28 -2.44
C ARG A 81 -11.27 0.04 -3.84
N ASP A 82 -11.80 -0.95 -4.53
CA ASP A 82 -11.39 -1.26 -5.90
C ASP A 82 -11.65 -0.09 -6.82
N ARG A 83 -10.77 0.07 -7.80
CA ARG A 83 -10.87 1.07 -8.84
C ARG A 83 -10.26 0.55 -10.14
N PRO A 84 -10.55 1.19 -11.30
CA PRO A 84 -9.84 0.87 -12.55
C PRO A 84 -8.35 1.16 -12.44
N ILE A 85 -7.55 0.55 -13.33
CA ILE A 85 -6.13 0.85 -13.42
C ILE A 85 -5.91 2.36 -13.59
N TYR A 86 -4.83 2.86 -13.02
CA TYR A 86 -4.46 4.27 -13.10
C TYR A 86 -3.16 4.44 -13.88
N ASP A 87 -2.98 5.64 -14.43
CA ASP A 87 -1.80 6.00 -15.19
C ASP A 87 -0.55 5.95 -14.30
N GLY A 88 0.51 5.32 -14.82
CA GLY A 88 1.76 5.15 -14.07
C GLY A 88 1.80 3.92 -13.17
N ALA A 89 0.77 3.08 -13.15
CA ALA A 89 0.83 1.82 -12.43
C ALA A 89 1.90 0.91 -13.04
N GLU A 90 2.76 0.36 -12.18
CA GLU A 90 3.91 -0.42 -12.62
C GLU A 90 3.58 -1.92 -12.73
N VAL A 91 2.49 -2.25 -13.41
CA VAL A 91 2.04 -3.63 -13.62
C VAL A 91 2.01 -3.91 -15.11
N PRO A 92 2.67 -4.98 -15.58
CA PRO A 92 2.60 -5.35 -17.00
C PRO A 92 1.16 -5.52 -17.47
N SER A 93 0.87 -5.06 -18.70
CA SER A 93 -0.49 -5.04 -19.23
C SER A 93 -1.16 -6.42 -19.28
N GLU A 94 -0.40 -7.47 -19.50
CA GLU A 94 -0.90 -8.84 -19.52
C GLU A 94 -1.38 -9.34 -18.15
N LEU A 95 -1.03 -8.65 -17.06
CA LEU A 95 -1.44 -8.99 -15.69
C LEU A 95 -2.61 -8.16 -15.19
N HIS A 96 -3.02 -7.11 -15.90
CA HIS A 96 -4.04 -6.17 -15.41
C HIS A 96 -5.37 -6.84 -15.09
N GLN A 97 -5.76 -7.85 -15.83
CA GLN A 97 -7.05 -8.51 -15.64
C GLN A 97 -7.19 -9.16 -14.27
N ASP A 98 -6.09 -9.72 -13.74
CA ASP A 98 -6.09 -10.44 -12.47
C ASP A 98 -5.58 -9.59 -11.30
N TRP A 99 -5.05 -8.40 -11.59
CA TRP A 99 -4.46 -7.52 -10.59
C TRP A 99 -5.52 -6.61 -9.97
N ARG A 100 -5.39 -6.30 -8.68
CA ARG A 100 -6.28 -5.34 -8.02
C ARG A 100 -5.64 -3.96 -7.99
N PHE A 101 -6.46 -2.96 -8.29
CA PHE A 101 -6.11 -1.55 -8.15
C PHE A 101 -7.08 -0.95 -7.16
N MET A 102 -6.56 -0.29 -6.13
CA MET A 102 -7.36 0.20 -5.02
C MET A 102 -7.03 1.65 -4.70
N GLU A 103 -7.97 2.34 -4.09
CA GLU A 103 -7.80 3.73 -3.70
C GLU A 103 -8.58 4.00 -2.42
N CYS A 104 -8.04 4.87 -1.57
CA CYS A 104 -8.79 5.42 -0.44
C CYS A 104 -8.74 6.94 -0.46
N SER A 105 -9.79 7.58 0.07
CA SER A 105 -9.82 9.01 0.31
C SER A 105 -9.04 9.32 1.59
N LEU A 106 -8.26 10.40 1.56
CA LEU A 106 -7.49 10.86 2.71
C LEU A 106 -8.15 12.04 3.43
N GLN A 107 -9.39 12.35 3.04
CA GLN A 107 -10.13 13.47 3.62
C GLN A 107 -11.30 12.99 4.49
#